data_ce50b5a79ca7ba8bf7568f70cc13a841
#
_entry.id   ce50b5a79ca7ba8bf7568f70cc13a841
#
_cell.length_a   1.000
_cell.length_b   1.000
_cell.length_c   1.000
_cell.angle_alpha   90.00
_cell.angle_beta   90.00
_cell.angle_gamma   90.00
#
_symmetry.space_group_name_H-M   'P 1'
#
loop_
_entity.id
_entity.type
_entity.pdbx_description
1 polymer ?
#
loop_
_entity_poly.entity_id
_entity_poly.type
_entity_poly.pdbx_seq_one_letter_code
_entity_poly.pdbx_strand_id
1 'polypeptide(L)'
;LVSNPYEGERRPGSVGFPLPGVEVLLKGEPPEILVKGPNVFEGYWKRPDANSQAFDDGWFRTGDLGALDADGYLSIVGRVKELIISGGFNVYPREVEDVICLHEAIRECAVVGEPDDEWGETVVAFVVADRDLANDEIKTFVGERLSHYKRPRRTYRISALPRNALGKVQKHRLKEQPIF
;
A
#
# COMPACT_ATOMS: atom_id res chain seq x y z
N LEU A 1 -3.75 -1.94 -18.11
CA LEU A 1 -3.82 -0.48 -18.15
C LEU A 1 -2.43 0.14 -18.33
N VAL A 2 -1.42 -0.36 -17.61
CA VAL A 2 -0.03 0.08 -17.67
C VAL A 2 0.89 -1.13 -17.74
N SER A 3 2.06 -0.98 -18.35
CA SER A 3 3.06 -2.06 -18.49
C SER A 3 4.46 -1.49 -18.62
N ASN A 4 5.46 -2.21 -18.12
CA ASN A 4 6.84 -1.96 -18.51
C ASN A 4 7.00 -2.22 -20.03
N PRO A 5 7.89 -1.50 -20.72
CA PRO A 5 8.12 -1.65 -22.14
C PRO A 5 8.47 -3.11 -22.50
N TYR A 6 7.99 -3.58 -23.65
CA TYR A 6 8.41 -4.87 -24.19
C TYR A 6 9.87 -4.81 -24.64
N GLU A 7 10.23 -3.72 -25.34
CA GLU A 7 11.61 -3.37 -25.71
C GLU A 7 12.04 -2.14 -24.93
N GLY A 8 13.25 -2.14 -24.37
CA GLY A 8 13.77 -1.05 -23.56
C GLY A 8 13.97 -1.38 -22.09
N GLU A 9 14.17 -0.37 -21.28
CA GLU A 9 14.45 -0.51 -19.86
C GLU A 9 13.19 -0.95 -19.09
N ARG A 10 13.33 -1.99 -18.27
CA ARG A 10 12.32 -2.43 -17.31
C ARG A 10 12.78 -2.09 -15.91
N ARG A 11 12.02 -1.29 -15.18
CA ARG A 11 12.38 -0.84 -13.84
C ARG A 11 11.67 -1.67 -12.77
N PRO A 12 12.42 -2.41 -11.93
CA PRO A 12 11.85 -3.04 -10.74
C PRO A 12 11.13 -2.01 -9.85
N GLY A 13 9.96 -2.37 -9.33
CA GLY A 13 9.13 -1.45 -8.51
C GLY A 13 8.23 -0.52 -9.32
N SER A 14 8.45 -0.37 -10.62
CA SER A 14 7.57 0.38 -11.52
C SER A 14 6.58 -0.54 -12.23
N VAL A 15 5.40 -0.02 -12.51
CA VAL A 15 4.40 -0.65 -13.41
C VAL A 15 4.54 -0.18 -14.87
N GLY A 16 5.45 0.75 -15.15
CA GLY A 16 5.80 1.22 -16.48
C GLY A 16 4.93 2.38 -16.97
N PHE A 17 4.53 2.31 -18.25
CA PHE A 17 3.80 3.36 -18.94
C PHE A 17 2.36 2.95 -19.28
N PRO A 18 1.46 3.92 -19.52
CA PRO A 18 0.14 3.62 -20.06
C PRO A 18 0.22 2.84 -21.38
N LEU A 19 -0.65 1.85 -21.56
CA LEU A 19 -0.80 1.15 -22.82
C LEU A 19 -1.39 2.09 -23.88
N PRO A 20 -1.17 1.83 -25.19
CA PRO A 20 -1.76 2.63 -26.26
C PRO A 20 -3.26 2.83 -26.08
N GLY A 21 -3.73 4.08 -26.14
CA GLY A 21 -5.13 4.45 -25.97
C GLY A 21 -5.59 4.51 -24.51
N VAL A 22 -4.70 4.29 -23.55
CA VAL A 22 -4.99 4.48 -22.11
C VAL A 22 -4.35 5.77 -21.64
N GLU A 23 -5.14 6.57 -20.96
CA GLU A 23 -4.69 7.77 -20.27
C GLU A 23 -4.59 7.50 -18.77
N VAL A 24 -3.57 8.07 -18.12
CA VAL A 24 -3.34 7.99 -16.67
C VAL A 24 -3.21 9.41 -16.13
N LEU A 25 -3.91 9.67 -15.03
CA LEU A 25 -3.86 10.94 -14.30
C LEU A 25 -3.56 10.65 -12.83
N LEU A 26 -2.64 11.41 -12.25
CA LEU A 26 -2.45 11.45 -10.79
C LEU A 26 -3.23 12.63 -10.23
N LYS A 27 -4.22 12.39 -9.36
CA LYS A 27 -5.12 13.42 -8.82
C LYS A 27 -5.20 13.37 -7.30
N GLY A 28 -5.18 14.54 -6.68
CA GLY A 28 -5.33 14.69 -5.23
C GLY A 28 -4.02 14.64 -4.46
N GLU A 29 -4.12 14.75 -3.13
CA GLU A 29 -3.00 14.63 -2.21
C GLU A 29 -3.42 13.74 -1.02
N PRO A 30 -2.87 12.53 -0.92
CA PRO A 30 -1.89 11.91 -1.83
C PRO A 30 -2.46 11.59 -3.22
N PRO A 31 -1.60 11.49 -4.26
CA PRO A 31 -2.04 11.34 -5.63
C PRO A 31 -2.61 9.95 -5.92
N GLU A 32 -3.90 9.86 -6.18
CA GLU A 32 -4.59 8.66 -6.65
C GLU A 32 -4.40 8.50 -8.16
N ILE A 33 -4.19 7.26 -8.60
CA ILE A 33 -4.12 6.91 -10.02
C ILE A 33 -5.54 6.81 -10.56
N LEU A 34 -5.87 7.69 -11.49
CA LEU A 34 -7.09 7.65 -12.28
C LEU A 34 -6.75 7.18 -13.70
N VAL A 35 -7.64 6.43 -14.32
CA VAL A 35 -7.43 5.88 -15.66
C VAL A 35 -8.63 6.12 -16.55
N LYS A 36 -8.37 6.34 -17.85
CA LYS A 36 -9.39 6.47 -18.89
C LYS A 36 -8.91 5.75 -20.14
N GLY A 37 -9.81 5.06 -20.84
CA GLY A 37 -9.46 4.35 -22.06
C GLY A 37 -10.50 3.31 -22.47
N PRO A 38 -10.40 2.75 -23.68
CA PRO A 38 -11.40 1.82 -24.22
C PRO A 38 -11.45 0.47 -23.49
N ASN A 39 -10.45 0.15 -22.68
CA ASN A 39 -10.36 -1.04 -21.85
C ASN A 39 -10.83 -0.81 -20.40
N VAL A 40 -11.31 0.39 -20.08
CA VAL A 40 -11.96 0.70 -18.80
C VAL A 40 -13.46 0.43 -18.98
N PHE A 41 -14.05 -0.34 -18.07
CA PHE A 41 -15.47 -0.64 -18.09
C PHE A 41 -16.32 0.63 -17.85
N GLU A 42 -17.55 0.64 -18.36
CA GLU A 42 -18.43 1.81 -18.27
C GLU A 42 -19.08 2.00 -16.90
N GLY A 43 -19.07 0.96 -16.06
CA GLY A 43 -19.62 1.01 -14.71
C GLY A 43 -20.09 -0.33 -14.18
N TYR A 44 -20.38 -0.37 -12.89
CA TYR A 44 -20.96 -1.52 -12.21
C TYR A 44 -22.44 -1.66 -12.54
N TRP A 45 -22.83 -2.85 -12.96
CA TRP A 45 -24.23 -3.13 -13.36
C TRP A 45 -25.20 -2.87 -12.21
N LYS A 46 -26.21 -2.03 -12.46
CA LYS A 46 -27.26 -1.65 -11.50
C LYS A 46 -26.74 -1.13 -10.14
N ARG A 47 -25.58 -0.48 -10.12
CA ARG A 47 -24.97 0.07 -8.91
C ARG A 47 -24.63 1.56 -9.08
N PRO A 48 -25.65 2.45 -9.18
CA PRO A 48 -25.40 3.89 -9.39
C PRO A 48 -24.55 4.52 -8.29
N ASP A 49 -24.77 4.15 -7.02
CA ASP A 49 -24.00 4.68 -5.89
C ASP A 49 -22.52 4.26 -5.97
N ALA A 50 -22.24 3.01 -6.38
CA ALA A 50 -20.85 2.55 -6.58
C ALA A 50 -20.21 3.27 -7.77
N ASN A 51 -20.97 3.52 -8.83
CA ASN A 51 -20.48 4.21 -10.01
C ASN A 51 -20.13 5.67 -9.71
N SER A 52 -20.96 6.39 -8.96
CA SER A 52 -20.67 7.77 -8.56
C SER A 52 -19.40 7.90 -7.72
N GLN A 53 -19.01 6.86 -6.99
CA GLN A 53 -17.77 6.80 -6.21
C GLN A 53 -16.58 6.33 -7.04
N ALA A 54 -16.81 5.46 -8.03
CA ALA A 54 -15.77 4.84 -8.84
C ALA A 54 -15.29 5.71 -10.00
N PHE A 55 -16.11 6.70 -10.44
CA PHE A 55 -15.77 7.57 -11.55
C PHE A 55 -15.78 9.04 -11.15
N ASP A 56 -14.85 9.79 -11.71
CA ASP A 56 -14.67 11.22 -11.53
C ASP A 56 -14.49 11.85 -12.91
N ASP A 57 -15.51 12.49 -13.44
CA ASP A 57 -15.56 13.11 -14.77
C ASP A 57 -15.07 12.16 -15.90
N GLY A 58 -15.57 10.92 -15.88
CA GLY A 58 -15.23 9.89 -16.86
C GLY A 58 -13.88 9.20 -16.63
N TRP A 59 -13.17 9.54 -15.57
CA TRP A 59 -11.97 8.84 -15.12
C TRP A 59 -12.33 7.79 -14.08
N PHE A 60 -11.87 6.58 -14.26
CA PHE A 60 -12.01 5.51 -13.27
C PHE A 60 -10.98 5.67 -12.16
N ARG A 61 -11.45 5.73 -10.94
CA ARG A 61 -10.62 5.76 -9.71
C ARG A 61 -10.15 4.36 -9.38
N THR A 62 -8.84 4.12 -9.46
CA THR A 62 -8.29 2.78 -9.22
C THR A 62 -8.24 2.41 -7.74
N GLY A 63 -8.24 3.40 -6.87
CA GLY A 63 -7.98 3.25 -5.44
C GLY A 63 -6.50 3.00 -5.13
N ASP A 64 -5.62 2.99 -6.13
CA ASP A 64 -4.18 2.89 -5.97
C ASP A 64 -3.56 4.29 -5.95
N LEU A 65 -2.57 4.50 -5.09
CA LEU A 65 -1.76 5.71 -5.02
C LEU A 65 -0.50 5.54 -5.86
N GLY A 66 -0.14 6.56 -6.62
CA GLY A 66 0.95 6.49 -7.57
C GLY A 66 1.96 7.61 -7.47
N ALA A 67 3.14 7.35 -8.02
CA ALA A 67 4.18 8.34 -8.26
C ALA A 67 4.79 8.14 -9.65
N LEU A 68 5.13 9.24 -10.31
CA LEU A 68 5.89 9.23 -11.56
C LEU A 68 7.34 9.61 -11.25
N ASP A 69 8.29 8.89 -11.83
CA ASP A 69 9.67 9.31 -11.80
C ASP A 69 9.97 10.36 -12.89
N ALA A 70 11.22 10.85 -12.93
CA ALA A 70 11.64 11.86 -13.88
C ALA A 70 11.54 11.41 -15.36
N ASP A 71 11.56 10.12 -15.61
CA ASP A 71 11.46 9.52 -16.94
C ASP A 71 10.03 9.10 -17.28
N GLY A 72 9.06 9.33 -16.36
CA GLY A 72 7.64 9.06 -16.55
C GLY A 72 7.22 7.63 -16.23
N TYR A 73 8.06 6.82 -15.58
CA TYR A 73 7.65 5.51 -15.09
C TYR A 73 6.69 5.65 -13.90
N LEU A 74 5.54 5.01 -13.99
CA LEU A 74 4.56 4.96 -12.93
C LEU A 74 4.91 3.86 -11.92
N SER A 75 4.90 4.21 -10.63
CA SER A 75 5.01 3.28 -9.51
C SER A 75 3.76 3.33 -8.65
N ILE A 76 3.31 2.17 -8.14
CA ILE A 76 2.22 2.09 -7.15
C ILE A 76 2.86 2.15 -5.76
N VAL A 77 2.56 3.22 -5.02
CA VAL A 77 3.13 3.47 -3.68
C VAL A 77 2.23 3.00 -2.54
N GLY A 78 0.96 2.72 -2.82
CA GLY A 78 0.01 2.24 -1.82
C GLY A 78 -1.42 2.20 -2.32
N ARG A 79 -2.36 2.09 -1.38
CA ARG A 79 -3.80 2.16 -1.63
C ARG A 79 -4.44 3.25 -0.80
N VAL A 80 -5.42 3.96 -1.37
CA VAL A 80 -6.19 5.01 -0.68
C VAL A 80 -6.77 4.49 0.63
N LYS A 81 -7.39 3.29 0.60
CA LYS A 81 -8.03 2.67 1.78
C LYS A 81 -7.06 2.10 2.82
N GLU A 82 -5.79 1.99 2.48
CA GLU A 82 -4.75 1.46 3.38
C GLU A 82 -3.83 2.56 3.92
N LEU A 83 -3.99 3.80 3.42
CA LEU A 83 -3.21 4.93 3.88
C LEU A 83 -3.45 5.14 5.38
N ILE A 84 -2.38 5.28 6.14
CA ILE A 84 -2.42 5.56 7.58
C ILE A 84 -2.16 7.05 7.75
N ILE A 85 -3.03 7.74 8.50
CA ILE A 85 -2.86 9.16 8.83
C ILE A 85 -2.42 9.26 10.28
N SER A 86 -1.12 9.36 10.50
CA SER A 86 -0.53 9.41 11.85
C SER A 86 0.03 10.79 12.14
N GLY A 87 -0.56 11.48 13.11
CA GLY A 87 -0.16 12.84 13.49
C GLY A 87 -0.24 13.85 12.35
N GLY A 88 -1.19 13.68 11.43
CA GLY A 88 -1.36 14.52 10.24
C GLY A 88 -0.43 14.17 9.06
N PHE A 89 0.42 13.14 9.21
CA PHE A 89 1.32 12.68 8.13
C PHE A 89 0.77 11.43 7.44
N ASN A 90 0.90 11.39 6.12
CA ASN A 90 0.59 10.23 5.32
C ASN A 90 1.67 9.17 5.46
N VAL A 91 1.31 7.98 5.94
CA VAL A 91 2.19 6.81 6.00
C VAL A 91 1.66 5.75 5.06
N TYR A 92 2.49 5.35 4.11
CA TYR A 92 2.19 4.29 3.16
C TYR A 92 2.63 2.95 3.75
N PRO A 93 1.71 2.01 4.06
CA PRO A 93 2.06 0.73 4.67
C PRO A 93 3.15 -0.01 3.90
N ARG A 94 3.09 0.02 2.56
CA ARG A 94 4.04 -0.67 1.69
C ARG A 94 5.48 -0.21 1.91
N GLU A 95 5.72 1.09 2.06
CA GLU A 95 7.06 1.64 2.33
C GLU A 95 7.63 1.10 3.65
N VAL A 96 6.78 1.01 4.67
CA VAL A 96 7.20 0.48 5.99
C VAL A 96 7.40 -1.04 5.92
N GLU A 97 6.51 -1.77 5.22
CA GLU A 97 6.62 -3.21 4.99
C GLU A 97 7.92 -3.56 4.25
N ASP A 98 8.24 -2.83 3.19
CA ASP A 98 9.47 -3.06 2.40
C ASP A 98 10.72 -2.88 3.27
N VAL A 99 10.74 -1.90 4.18
CA VAL A 99 11.85 -1.72 5.13
C VAL A 99 11.89 -2.82 6.18
N ILE A 100 10.75 -3.20 6.78
CA ILE A 100 10.69 -4.27 7.78
C ILE A 100 11.18 -5.60 7.18
N CYS A 101 10.82 -5.90 5.94
CA CYS A 101 11.25 -7.12 5.25
C CYS A 101 12.76 -7.18 4.91
N LEU A 102 13.51 -6.08 5.09
CA LEU A 102 14.97 -6.11 5.03
C LEU A 102 15.62 -6.68 6.30
N HIS A 103 14.85 -6.84 7.37
CA HIS A 103 15.37 -7.38 8.63
C HIS A 103 15.53 -8.89 8.53
N GLU A 104 16.72 -9.40 8.90
CA GLU A 104 17.12 -10.81 8.72
C GLU A 104 16.18 -11.86 9.33
N ALA A 105 15.55 -11.52 10.46
CA ALA A 105 14.63 -12.42 11.15
C ALA A 105 13.19 -12.39 10.59
N ILE A 106 12.86 -11.49 9.66
CA ILE A 106 11.49 -11.31 9.17
C ILE A 106 11.31 -12.03 7.84
N ARG A 107 10.32 -12.92 7.79
CA ARG A 107 9.89 -13.60 6.55
C ARG A 107 8.81 -12.83 5.82
N GLU A 108 7.83 -12.35 6.58
CA GLU A 108 6.66 -11.61 6.05
C GLU A 108 6.24 -10.55 7.05
N CYS A 109 5.69 -9.46 6.55
CA CYS A 109 5.04 -8.47 7.40
C CYS A 109 3.81 -7.87 6.73
N ALA A 110 2.95 -7.29 7.55
CA ALA A 110 1.85 -6.43 7.11
C ALA A 110 1.72 -5.27 8.09
N VAL A 111 1.55 -4.07 7.54
CA VAL A 111 1.42 -2.83 8.32
C VAL A 111 0.01 -2.28 8.15
N VAL A 112 -0.58 -1.84 9.26
CA VAL A 112 -1.92 -1.26 9.32
C VAL A 112 -1.94 -0.05 10.25
N GLY A 113 -2.94 0.81 10.07
CA GLY A 113 -3.30 1.84 11.04
C GLY A 113 -4.21 1.27 12.13
N GLU A 114 -3.98 1.68 13.35
CA GLU A 114 -4.92 1.48 14.44
C GLU A 114 -5.33 2.82 15.03
N PRO A 115 -6.61 3.01 15.44
CA PRO A 115 -7.03 4.23 16.08
C PRO A 115 -6.17 4.57 17.29
N ASP A 116 -5.86 5.85 17.46
CA ASP A 116 -5.04 6.39 18.53
C ASP A 116 -5.54 7.78 18.89
N ASP A 117 -5.76 8.05 20.18
CA ASP A 117 -6.38 9.28 20.67
C ASP A 117 -5.49 10.53 20.44
N GLU A 118 -4.16 10.35 20.41
CA GLU A 118 -3.21 11.44 20.23
C GLU A 118 -2.87 11.68 18.75
N TRP A 119 -2.75 10.59 17.98
CA TRP A 119 -2.21 10.62 16.62
C TRP A 119 -3.27 10.41 15.52
N GLY A 120 -4.54 10.20 15.91
CA GLY A 120 -5.61 9.78 15.01
C GLY A 120 -5.47 8.31 14.64
N GLU A 121 -4.35 7.95 14.00
CA GLU A 121 -3.94 6.57 13.80
C GLU A 121 -2.48 6.36 14.20
N THR A 122 -2.17 5.16 14.67
CA THR A 122 -0.80 4.71 14.93
C THR A 122 -0.40 3.58 14.00
N VAL A 123 0.87 3.57 13.61
CA VAL A 123 1.43 2.52 12.75
C VAL A 123 1.66 1.25 13.57
N VAL A 124 1.09 0.13 13.10
CA VAL A 124 1.20 -1.19 13.74
C VAL A 124 1.71 -2.20 12.72
N ALA A 125 2.71 -2.98 13.10
CA ALA A 125 3.27 -4.04 12.28
C ALA A 125 2.88 -5.42 12.81
N PHE A 126 2.43 -6.30 11.91
CA PHE A 126 2.27 -7.73 12.16
C PHE A 126 3.37 -8.45 11.40
N VAL A 127 4.16 -9.26 12.09
CA VAL A 127 5.35 -9.90 11.52
C VAL A 127 5.32 -11.42 11.70
N VAL A 128 5.79 -12.12 10.68
CA VAL A 128 6.15 -13.54 10.76
C VAL A 128 7.66 -13.60 10.83
N ALA A 129 8.19 -14.07 11.94
CA ALA A 129 9.63 -14.05 12.22
C ALA A 129 10.15 -15.44 12.57
N ASP A 130 11.43 -15.69 12.21
CA ASP A 130 12.13 -16.96 12.45
C ASP A 130 12.55 -17.17 13.90
N ARG A 131 12.60 -16.11 14.69
CA ARG A 131 12.95 -16.09 16.11
C ARG A 131 12.10 -15.09 16.88
N ASP A 132 12.19 -15.12 18.19
CA ASP A 132 11.65 -14.06 19.02
C ASP A 132 12.42 -12.75 18.77
N LEU A 133 11.66 -11.66 18.75
CA LEU A 133 12.17 -10.32 18.56
C LEU A 133 12.29 -9.62 19.92
N ALA A 134 13.36 -8.87 20.11
CA ALA A 134 13.47 -8.02 21.28
C ALA A 134 12.43 -6.88 21.24
N ASN A 135 12.05 -6.38 22.41
CA ASN A 135 11.20 -5.20 22.50
C ASN A 135 11.82 -4.05 21.70
N ASP A 136 10.97 -3.37 20.93
CA ASP A 136 11.36 -2.24 20.08
C ASP A 136 12.39 -2.55 18.96
N GLU A 137 12.77 -3.83 18.74
CA GLU A 137 13.75 -4.20 17.71
C GLU A 137 13.35 -3.70 16.32
N ILE A 138 12.12 -3.98 15.90
CA ILE A 138 11.59 -3.52 14.60
C ILE A 138 11.43 -2.01 14.56
N LYS A 139 10.98 -1.40 15.64
CA LYS A 139 10.85 0.06 15.75
C LYS A 139 12.20 0.76 15.58
N THR A 140 13.25 0.24 16.22
CA THR A 140 14.61 0.75 16.09
C THR A 140 15.12 0.56 14.66
N PHE A 141 14.98 -0.65 14.11
CA PHE A 141 15.43 -0.98 12.77
C PHE A 141 14.79 -0.09 11.68
N VAL A 142 13.47 0.12 11.77
CA VAL A 142 12.74 1.04 10.88
C VAL A 142 13.18 2.48 11.13
N GLY A 143 13.43 2.85 12.39
CA GLY A 143 13.80 4.20 12.78
C GLY A 143 15.16 4.67 12.27
N GLU A 144 16.05 3.77 11.93
CA GLU A 144 17.33 4.09 11.28
C GLU A 144 17.19 4.38 9.78
N ARG A 145 16.04 4.02 9.18
CA ARG A 145 15.83 4.04 7.73
C ARG A 145 14.69 4.95 7.27
N LEU A 146 13.68 5.14 8.12
CA LEU A 146 12.52 5.96 7.83
C LEU A 146 12.29 7.04 8.89
N SER A 147 11.54 8.07 8.50
CA SER A 147 11.14 9.14 9.39
C SER A 147 10.38 8.61 10.62
N HIS A 148 10.53 9.29 11.72
CA HIS A 148 10.01 8.91 13.03
C HIS A 148 8.50 8.59 13.05
N TYR A 149 7.66 9.34 12.32
CA TYR A 149 6.22 9.12 12.25
C TYR A 149 5.83 7.84 11.48
N LYS A 150 6.75 7.24 10.71
CA LYS A 150 6.55 5.97 9.97
C LYS A 150 6.90 4.73 10.80
N ARG A 151 7.50 4.92 11.98
CA ARG A 151 7.91 3.80 12.83
C ARG A 151 6.70 3.07 13.41
N PRO A 152 6.68 1.73 13.38
CA PRO A 152 5.68 0.97 14.12
C PRO A 152 5.77 1.31 15.61
N ARG A 153 4.65 1.72 16.19
CA ARG A 153 4.55 1.91 17.65
C ARG A 153 4.31 0.59 18.36
N ARG A 154 3.71 -0.36 17.66
CA ARG A 154 3.49 -1.73 18.14
C ARG A 154 3.88 -2.71 17.06
N THR A 155 4.52 -3.80 17.47
CA THR A 155 4.86 -4.92 16.59
C THR A 155 4.32 -6.19 17.22
N TYR A 156 3.50 -6.92 16.45
CA TYR A 156 2.92 -8.18 16.88
C TYR A 156 3.51 -9.31 16.05
N ARG A 157 4.05 -10.32 16.74
CA ARG A 157 4.46 -11.55 16.09
C ARG A 157 3.26 -12.47 15.93
N ILE A 158 3.09 -13.02 14.73
CA ILE A 158 2.03 -13.97 14.39
C ILE A 158 2.62 -15.17 13.64
N SER A 159 1.90 -16.28 13.62
CA SER A 159 2.35 -17.52 12.95
C SER A 159 2.31 -17.42 11.43
N ALA A 160 1.33 -16.72 10.88
CA ALA A 160 1.16 -16.52 9.43
C ALA A 160 0.26 -15.30 9.16
N LEU A 161 0.49 -14.63 8.02
CA LEU A 161 -0.43 -13.60 7.53
C LEU A 161 -1.73 -14.24 7.00
N PRO A 162 -2.91 -13.74 7.38
CA PRO A 162 -4.18 -14.25 6.86
C PRO A 162 -4.28 -13.93 5.36
N ARG A 163 -4.57 -14.95 4.56
CA ARG A 163 -4.66 -14.82 3.10
C ARG A 163 -6.00 -15.33 2.58
N ASN A 164 -6.46 -14.76 1.49
CA ASN A 164 -7.61 -15.30 0.75
C ASN A 164 -7.18 -16.48 -0.14
N ALA A 165 -8.16 -17.10 -0.84
CA ALA A 165 -7.92 -18.23 -1.74
C ALA A 165 -6.94 -17.91 -2.90
N LEU A 166 -6.76 -16.62 -3.24
CA LEU A 166 -5.82 -16.16 -4.27
C LEU A 166 -4.43 -15.78 -3.68
N GLY A 167 -4.18 -16.07 -2.39
CA GLY A 167 -2.93 -15.77 -1.72
C GLY A 167 -2.76 -14.30 -1.29
N LYS A 168 -3.76 -13.41 -1.50
CA LYS A 168 -3.68 -12.01 -1.11
C LYS A 168 -3.90 -11.86 0.39
N VAL A 169 -3.02 -11.09 1.06
CA VAL A 169 -3.11 -10.78 2.49
C VAL A 169 -4.41 -10.02 2.80
N GLN A 170 -5.13 -10.49 3.81
CA GLN A 170 -6.37 -9.91 4.32
C GLN A 170 -6.08 -9.06 5.56
N LYS A 171 -5.60 -7.82 5.36
CA LYS A 171 -5.18 -6.94 6.47
C LYS A 171 -6.27 -6.71 7.52
N HIS A 172 -7.54 -6.68 7.12
CA HIS A 172 -8.68 -6.53 8.05
C HIS A 172 -8.81 -7.67 9.07
N ARG A 173 -8.20 -8.84 8.80
CA ARG A 173 -8.23 -10.01 9.68
C ARG A 173 -6.99 -10.15 10.57
N LEU A 174 -6.06 -9.21 10.51
CA LEU A 174 -4.80 -9.30 11.30
C LEU A 174 -5.07 -9.29 12.81
N LYS A 175 -6.04 -8.50 13.26
CA LYS A 175 -6.42 -8.42 14.69
C LYS A 175 -7.05 -9.70 15.25
N GLU A 176 -7.51 -10.61 14.38
CA GLU A 176 -8.07 -11.89 14.76
C GLU A 176 -7.00 -12.98 14.98
N GLN A 177 -5.75 -12.68 14.63
CA GLN A 177 -4.65 -13.67 14.72
C GLN A 177 -4.13 -13.78 16.15
N PRO A 178 -3.74 -15.02 16.58
CA PRO A 178 -3.02 -15.21 17.83
C PRO A 178 -1.70 -14.41 17.80
N ILE A 179 -1.47 -13.63 18.86
CA ILE A 179 -0.26 -12.81 19.06
C ILE A 179 0.65 -13.55 20.03
N PHE A 180 1.95 -13.59 19.74
CA PHE A 180 2.99 -14.24 20.52
C PHE A 180 4.03 -13.26 21.04
#